data_ed3f686072387d0eb16fb772212e57eb
#
_entry.id   ed3f686072387d0eb16fb772212e57eb
#
_cell.length_a   1.000
_cell.length_b   1.000
_cell.length_c   1.000
_cell.angle_alpha   90.00
_cell.angle_beta   90.00
_cell.angle_gamma   90.00
#
_symmetry.space_group_name_H-M   'P 1'
#
loop_
_entity.id
_entity.type
_entity.pdbx_description
1 polymer ?
#
loop_
_entity_poly.entity_id
_entity_poly.type
_entity_poly.pdbx_seq_one_letter_code
_entity_poly.pdbx_strand_id
1 'polypeptide(L)'
;MSGPKTRTGIAARYLAYWGFSFPPFGPDWVQDRFFQTATAEEALARVEFAVTRGYAAVLVSGPAGVGKSWFLRWMIEQWRSPRALGIYLSALGRSREIWLEELAVQLGVTRPPGPPGRLWRVISQHILAACLSDQPCVLAVDDASLAEPSLIHILWALTQLTARGRHPTLVLAGRWENHLLSRGHFADWIDLRIPLEPWSEEDVIGFLCCRLQNAGRKPDEVFTPEAREAIARLTGGVPRDVNRLAEWCLVAAAGANVRPVDGEFVKEVYDEFYRHLDTEWETSKSVSAAP
;
A
#
# COMPACT_ATOMS: atom_id res chain seq x y z
N MET A 1 11.16 -37.13 24.48
CA MET A 1 10.32 -35.93 24.38
C MET A 1 11.22 -34.74 24.03
N SER A 2 11.44 -34.48 22.76
CA SER A 2 12.26 -33.39 22.28
C SER A 2 11.33 -32.21 21.96
N GLY A 3 11.33 -31.20 22.82
CA GLY A 3 10.57 -29.97 22.62
C GLY A 3 10.97 -29.26 21.32
N PRO A 4 10.12 -28.42 20.72
CA PRO A 4 10.40 -27.72 19.49
C PRO A 4 11.58 -26.77 19.74
N LYS A 5 12.68 -26.96 19.00
CA LYS A 5 13.80 -26.00 18.95
C LYS A 5 13.22 -24.69 18.43
N THR A 6 13.00 -23.77 19.34
CA THR A 6 12.65 -22.36 19.03
C THR A 6 13.66 -21.86 18.01
N ARG A 7 13.19 -21.49 16.83
CA ARG A 7 13.88 -20.63 15.87
C ARG A 7 14.10 -19.25 16.52
N THR A 8 14.94 -19.19 17.51
CA THR A 8 15.52 -17.95 18.06
C THR A 8 16.57 -17.49 17.04
N GLY A 9 16.01 -17.09 15.89
CA GLY A 9 16.81 -16.77 14.74
C GLY A 9 17.36 -15.34 14.81
N ILE A 10 18.00 -14.96 13.73
CA ILE A 10 18.60 -13.68 13.39
C ILE A 10 17.77 -12.47 13.89
N ALA A 11 16.44 -12.53 13.80
CA ALA A 11 15.53 -11.49 14.26
C ALA A 11 15.64 -11.17 15.77
N ALA A 12 15.77 -12.17 16.65
CA ALA A 12 15.88 -11.94 18.09
C ALA A 12 17.26 -11.37 18.47
N ARG A 13 18.32 -11.81 17.76
CA ARG A 13 19.69 -11.27 17.98
C ARG A 13 19.79 -9.82 17.54
N TYR A 14 19.21 -9.48 16.40
CA TYR A 14 19.15 -8.13 15.87
C TYR A 14 18.40 -7.16 16.80
N LEU A 15 17.21 -7.55 17.31
CA LEU A 15 16.47 -6.75 18.28
C LEU A 15 17.24 -6.53 19.58
N ALA A 16 17.89 -7.59 20.10
CA ALA A 16 18.69 -7.51 21.31
C ALA A 16 19.93 -6.61 21.13
N TYR A 17 20.60 -6.70 19.98
CA TYR A 17 21.77 -5.88 19.66
C TYR A 17 21.43 -4.38 19.67
N TRP A 18 20.36 -4.00 18.99
CA TRP A 18 19.91 -2.62 18.93
C TRP A 18 19.13 -2.17 20.17
N GLY A 19 18.59 -3.11 20.94
CA GLY A 19 17.69 -2.85 22.06
C GLY A 19 16.33 -2.31 21.61
N PHE A 20 15.85 -2.76 20.45
CA PHE A 20 14.53 -2.41 19.96
C PHE A 20 13.44 -3.20 20.66
N SER A 21 12.31 -2.54 20.92
CA SER A 21 11.09 -3.21 21.45
C SER A 21 10.38 -4.02 20.38
N PHE A 22 10.54 -3.66 19.10
CA PHE A 22 10.02 -4.37 17.92
C PHE A 22 10.83 -3.94 16.67
N PRO A 23 10.75 -4.70 15.54
CA PRO A 23 11.42 -4.32 14.30
C PRO A 23 10.90 -2.96 13.79
N PRO A 24 11.76 -1.91 13.67
CA PRO A 24 11.31 -0.59 13.25
C PRO A 24 10.85 -0.56 11.79
N PHE A 25 11.41 -1.39 10.92
CA PHE A 25 11.17 -1.42 9.48
C PHE A 25 10.53 -2.73 8.99
N GLY A 26 9.79 -3.44 9.85
CA GLY A 26 9.11 -4.68 9.49
C GLY A 26 7.99 -4.50 8.47
N PRO A 27 7.60 -5.58 7.76
CA PRO A 27 6.58 -5.55 6.69
C PRO A 27 5.14 -5.42 7.20
N ASP A 28 4.91 -5.55 8.50
CA ASP A 28 3.58 -5.64 9.06
C ASP A 28 2.86 -4.29 9.03
N TRP A 29 1.67 -4.28 8.41
CA TRP A 29 0.80 -3.11 8.44
C TRP A 29 0.14 -2.99 9.81
N VAL A 30 0.44 -1.90 10.51
CA VAL A 30 -0.27 -1.48 11.72
C VAL A 30 -0.74 -0.05 11.48
N GLN A 31 -2.01 0.20 11.68
CA GLN A 31 -2.66 1.52 11.43
C GLN A 31 -1.89 2.67 12.08
N ASP A 32 -1.44 2.48 13.32
CA ASP A 32 -0.67 3.47 14.09
C ASP A 32 0.75 3.71 13.56
N ARG A 33 1.16 2.97 12.51
CA ARG A 33 2.49 3.08 11.90
C ARG A 33 2.48 3.72 10.52
N PHE A 34 1.34 4.20 10.04
CA PHE A 34 1.33 4.98 8.80
C PHE A 34 2.03 6.31 9.02
N PHE A 35 3.10 6.55 8.27
CA PHE A 35 3.81 7.83 8.32
C PHE A 35 3.09 8.82 7.41
N GLN A 36 2.48 9.83 8.02
CA GLN A 36 1.73 10.86 7.34
C GLN A 36 2.68 11.92 6.82
N THR A 37 2.79 12.03 5.50
CA THR A 37 3.50 13.11 4.81
C THR A 37 2.50 14.17 4.36
N ALA A 38 2.97 15.39 4.12
CA ALA A 38 2.14 16.46 3.56
C ALA A 38 1.48 16.03 2.23
N THR A 39 2.20 15.27 1.40
CA THR A 39 1.67 14.71 0.14
C THR A 39 0.53 13.72 0.39
N ALA A 40 0.63 12.88 1.42
CA ALA A 40 -0.43 11.93 1.76
C ALA A 40 -1.67 12.64 2.31
N GLU A 41 -1.48 13.69 3.12
CA GLU A 41 -2.57 14.53 3.63
C GLU A 41 -3.28 15.29 2.50
N GLU A 42 -2.52 15.84 1.56
CA GLU A 42 -3.08 16.48 0.37
C GLU A 42 -3.86 15.48 -0.50
N ALA A 43 -3.32 14.27 -0.70
CA ALA A 43 -4.01 13.22 -1.42
C ALA A 43 -5.33 12.83 -0.73
N LEU A 44 -5.36 12.73 0.60
CA LEU A 44 -6.57 12.48 1.37
C LEU A 44 -7.59 13.61 1.17
N ALA A 45 -7.19 14.88 1.31
CA ALA A 45 -8.06 16.03 1.12
C ALA A 45 -8.69 16.06 -0.28
N ARG A 46 -7.93 15.66 -1.32
CA ARG A 46 -8.45 15.53 -2.68
C ARG A 46 -9.49 14.40 -2.81
N VAL A 47 -9.30 13.28 -2.11
CA VAL A 47 -10.33 12.21 -2.07
C VAL A 47 -11.57 12.70 -1.33
N GLU A 48 -11.44 13.37 -0.21
CA GLU A 48 -12.56 13.96 0.54
C GLU A 48 -13.35 14.95 -0.32
N PHE A 49 -12.66 15.79 -1.07
CA PHE A 49 -13.28 16.68 -2.04
C PHE A 49 -14.07 15.90 -3.10
N ALA A 50 -13.49 14.83 -3.67
CA ALA A 50 -14.15 14.00 -4.67
C ALA A 50 -15.42 13.34 -4.12
N VAL A 51 -15.34 12.78 -2.90
CA VAL A 51 -16.49 12.18 -2.20
C VAL A 51 -17.58 13.24 -1.96
N THR A 52 -17.22 14.43 -1.50
CA THR A 52 -18.16 15.52 -1.24
C THR A 52 -18.84 16.01 -2.53
N ARG A 53 -18.10 16.03 -3.64
CA ARG A 53 -18.61 16.42 -4.96
C ARG A 53 -19.41 15.33 -5.65
N GLY A 54 -19.42 14.11 -5.10
CA GLY A 54 -20.11 12.97 -5.71
C GLY A 54 -19.39 12.44 -6.95
N TYR A 55 -18.04 12.50 -6.99
CA TYR A 55 -17.28 11.87 -8.07
C TYR A 55 -17.42 10.35 -7.97
N ALA A 56 -17.61 9.71 -9.11
CA ALA A 56 -17.82 8.26 -9.16
C ALA A 56 -16.52 7.48 -9.07
N ALA A 57 -15.43 8.01 -9.63
CA ALA A 57 -14.14 7.33 -9.61
C ALA A 57 -12.95 8.27 -9.46
N VAL A 58 -12.04 7.90 -8.58
CA VAL A 58 -10.75 8.55 -8.33
C VAL A 58 -9.63 7.55 -8.58
N LEU A 59 -8.60 7.95 -9.32
CA LEU A 59 -7.41 7.14 -9.55
C LEU A 59 -6.24 7.63 -8.73
N VAL A 60 -5.76 6.80 -7.82
CA VAL A 60 -4.48 6.97 -7.10
C VAL A 60 -3.40 6.27 -7.90
N SER A 61 -2.52 7.02 -8.52
CA SER A 61 -1.44 6.52 -9.38
C SER A 61 -0.06 6.76 -8.79
N GLY A 62 0.96 6.10 -9.31
CA GLY A 62 2.36 6.28 -8.89
C GLY A 62 3.19 5.03 -9.09
N PRO A 63 4.53 5.14 -8.99
CA PRO A 63 5.45 4.03 -9.21
C PRO A 63 5.24 2.87 -8.23
N ALA A 64 5.87 1.74 -8.53
CA ALA A 64 5.87 0.60 -7.61
C ALA A 64 6.59 0.98 -6.31
N GLY A 65 6.02 0.56 -5.17
CA GLY A 65 6.67 0.83 -3.86
C GLY A 65 6.36 2.19 -3.24
N VAL A 66 5.70 3.13 -3.96
CA VAL A 66 5.41 4.49 -3.48
C VAL A 66 4.40 4.57 -2.33
N GLY A 67 3.78 3.44 -1.96
CA GLY A 67 2.88 3.40 -0.79
C GLY A 67 1.38 3.46 -1.11
N LYS A 68 0.94 3.27 -2.36
CA LYS A 68 -0.49 3.30 -2.75
C LYS A 68 -1.39 2.42 -1.86
N SER A 69 -1.01 1.17 -1.66
CA SER A 69 -1.77 0.23 -0.81
C SER A 69 -1.86 0.68 0.64
N TRP A 70 -0.78 1.26 1.17
CA TRP A 70 -0.75 1.83 2.51
C TRP A 70 -1.64 3.05 2.63
N PHE A 71 -1.57 3.95 1.66
CA PHE A 71 -2.44 5.12 1.57
C PHE A 71 -3.92 4.73 1.52
N LEU A 72 -4.31 3.77 0.67
CA LEU A 72 -5.69 3.32 0.58
C LEU A 72 -6.21 2.74 1.90
N ARG A 73 -5.40 1.93 2.59
CA ARG A 73 -5.79 1.35 3.89
C ARG A 73 -5.94 2.42 4.96
N TRP A 74 -4.97 3.33 5.06
CA TRP A 74 -5.03 4.45 5.99
C TRP A 74 -6.22 5.36 5.69
N MET A 75 -6.42 5.71 4.44
CA MET A 75 -7.53 6.51 3.98
C MET A 75 -8.87 5.90 4.37
N ILE A 76 -9.10 4.60 4.10
CA ILE A 76 -10.38 3.94 4.36
C ILE A 76 -10.75 3.95 5.85
N GLU A 77 -9.79 3.95 6.75
CA GLU A 77 -10.09 4.04 8.18
C GLU A 77 -10.79 5.36 8.56
N GLN A 78 -10.61 6.42 7.77
CA GLN A 78 -11.30 7.70 7.98
C GLN A 78 -12.82 7.59 7.68
N TRP A 79 -13.23 6.63 6.84
CA TRP A 79 -14.64 6.37 6.50
C TRP A 79 -15.23 5.13 7.17
N ARG A 80 -14.52 4.47 8.07
CA ARG A 80 -15.06 3.38 8.89
C ARG A 80 -15.78 3.92 10.11
N SER A 81 -17.04 4.31 9.94
CA SER A 81 -17.87 4.84 11.01
C SER A 81 -19.34 4.47 10.79
N PRO A 82 -20.20 4.56 11.84
CA PRO A 82 -21.64 4.34 11.65
C PRO A 82 -22.31 5.32 10.67
N ARG A 83 -21.62 6.39 10.28
CA ARG A 83 -22.14 7.43 9.38
C ARG A 83 -21.47 7.40 8.00
N ALA A 84 -20.58 6.46 7.74
CA ALA A 84 -19.86 6.35 6.48
C ALA A 84 -19.50 4.89 6.21
N LEU A 85 -19.59 4.48 4.95
CA LEU A 85 -19.24 3.14 4.50
C LEU A 85 -17.89 3.16 3.80
N GLY A 86 -16.83 2.72 4.51
CA GLY A 86 -15.49 2.56 3.96
C GLY A 86 -15.13 1.10 3.76
N ILE A 87 -14.82 0.69 2.54
CA ILE A 87 -14.46 -0.69 2.18
C ILE A 87 -13.14 -0.70 1.43
N TYR A 88 -12.22 -1.59 1.81
CA TYR A 88 -10.96 -1.85 1.11
C TYR A 88 -10.94 -3.27 0.55
N LEU A 89 -10.64 -3.41 -0.73
CA LEU A 89 -10.50 -4.68 -1.44
C LEU A 89 -9.28 -4.63 -2.38
N SER A 90 -8.65 -5.79 -2.60
CA SER A 90 -7.62 -5.92 -3.65
C SER A 90 -8.22 -6.62 -4.87
N ALA A 91 -7.81 -6.18 -6.06
CA ALA A 91 -8.15 -6.83 -7.32
C ALA A 91 -7.11 -7.91 -7.72
N LEU A 92 -5.95 -7.94 -7.06
CA LEU A 92 -4.85 -8.83 -7.41
C LEU A 92 -5.21 -10.30 -7.22
N GLY A 93 -5.16 -11.08 -8.32
CA GLY A 93 -5.41 -12.51 -8.27
C GLY A 93 -6.84 -12.91 -7.88
N ARG A 94 -7.80 -12.01 -8.01
CA ARG A 94 -9.20 -12.25 -7.69
C ARG A 94 -10.03 -12.42 -8.96
N SER A 95 -10.78 -13.52 -9.04
CA SER A 95 -11.87 -13.61 -10.01
C SER A 95 -13.01 -12.67 -9.60
N ARG A 96 -13.86 -12.32 -10.56
CA ARG A 96 -15.06 -11.52 -10.31
C ARG A 96 -15.92 -12.09 -9.17
N GLU A 97 -16.11 -13.40 -9.11
CA GLU A 97 -16.94 -14.09 -8.14
C GLU A 97 -16.39 -13.95 -6.73
N ILE A 98 -15.09 -14.24 -6.54
CA ILE A 98 -14.39 -14.13 -5.25
C ILE A 98 -14.44 -12.69 -4.76
N TRP A 99 -14.19 -11.74 -5.65
CA TRP A 99 -14.18 -10.32 -5.31
C TRP A 99 -15.56 -9.82 -4.85
N LEU A 100 -16.64 -10.27 -5.53
CA LEU A 100 -18.01 -9.95 -5.12
C LEU A 100 -18.40 -10.59 -3.78
N GLU A 101 -17.91 -11.79 -3.48
CA GLU A 101 -18.13 -12.45 -2.20
C GLU A 101 -17.41 -11.69 -1.07
N GLU A 102 -16.16 -11.28 -1.27
CA GLU A 102 -15.41 -10.47 -0.31
C GLU A 102 -16.11 -9.10 -0.07
N LEU A 103 -16.59 -8.45 -1.13
CA LEU A 103 -17.36 -7.21 -1.02
C LEU A 103 -18.64 -7.40 -0.21
N ALA A 104 -19.39 -8.47 -0.48
CA ALA A 104 -20.60 -8.79 0.26
C ALA A 104 -20.33 -9.01 1.75
N VAL A 105 -19.28 -9.73 2.09
CA VAL A 105 -18.86 -9.93 3.48
C VAL A 105 -18.57 -8.62 4.17
N GLN A 106 -17.82 -7.71 3.53
CA GLN A 106 -17.51 -6.39 4.11
C GLN A 106 -18.75 -5.48 4.23
N LEU A 107 -19.75 -5.68 3.39
CA LEU A 107 -21.06 -5.02 3.50
C LEU A 107 -21.93 -5.60 4.62
N GLY A 108 -21.45 -6.60 5.37
CA GLY A 108 -22.20 -7.25 6.44
C GLY A 108 -23.20 -8.31 5.96
N VAL A 109 -23.08 -8.76 4.72
CA VAL A 109 -23.87 -9.87 4.17
C VAL A 109 -23.25 -11.19 4.70
N THR A 110 -23.84 -11.73 5.74
CA THR A 110 -23.31 -12.93 6.45
C THR A 110 -23.43 -14.23 5.66
N ARG A 111 -24.27 -14.27 4.66
CA ARG A 111 -24.42 -15.41 3.75
C ARG A 111 -24.76 -14.93 2.34
N PRO A 112 -23.77 -14.88 1.44
CA PRO A 112 -24.01 -14.53 0.05
C PRO A 112 -25.01 -15.50 -0.57
N PRO A 113 -26.14 -15.01 -1.12
CA PRO A 113 -27.17 -15.90 -1.61
C PRO A 113 -26.90 -16.34 -3.05
N GLY A 114 -26.59 -17.60 -3.28
CA GLY A 114 -26.76 -18.28 -4.55
C GLY A 114 -25.98 -17.72 -5.78
N PRO A 115 -26.53 -17.81 -6.98
CA PRO A 115 -25.80 -17.50 -8.21
C PRO A 115 -25.36 -16.03 -8.34
N PRO A 116 -24.31 -15.72 -9.14
CA PRO A 116 -23.65 -14.40 -9.21
C PRO A 116 -24.59 -13.19 -9.43
N GLY A 117 -25.64 -13.33 -10.21
CA GLY A 117 -26.60 -12.25 -10.46
C GLY A 117 -27.45 -11.89 -9.23
N ARG A 118 -27.63 -12.83 -8.31
CA ARG A 118 -28.36 -12.60 -7.05
C ARG A 118 -27.46 -11.88 -6.04
N LEU A 119 -26.19 -12.23 -6.01
CA LEU A 119 -25.18 -11.59 -5.18
C LEU A 119 -24.99 -10.12 -5.57
N TRP A 120 -24.85 -9.83 -6.86
CA TRP A 120 -24.80 -8.47 -7.37
C TRP A 120 -26.00 -7.62 -6.94
N ARG A 121 -27.21 -8.18 -7.00
CA ARG A 121 -28.43 -7.45 -6.58
C ARG A 121 -28.35 -7.06 -5.09
N VAL A 122 -27.92 -7.98 -4.22
CA VAL A 122 -27.81 -7.68 -2.80
C VAL A 122 -26.76 -6.62 -2.52
N ILE A 123 -25.57 -6.74 -3.14
CA ILE A 123 -24.50 -5.73 -3.04
C ILE A 123 -25.02 -4.35 -3.49
N SER A 124 -25.65 -4.28 -4.66
CA SER A 124 -26.18 -3.03 -5.18
C SER A 124 -27.22 -2.41 -4.26
N GLN A 125 -28.10 -3.22 -3.67
CA GLN A 125 -29.11 -2.74 -2.70
C GLN A 125 -28.46 -2.15 -1.43
N HIS A 126 -27.41 -2.77 -0.88
CA HIS A 126 -26.71 -2.25 0.29
C HIS A 126 -26.00 -0.91 0.00
N ILE A 127 -25.31 -0.82 -1.13
CA ILE A 127 -24.64 0.40 -1.58
C ILE A 127 -25.67 1.52 -1.82
N LEU A 128 -26.77 1.22 -2.52
CA LEU A 128 -27.82 2.19 -2.78
C LEU A 128 -28.52 2.64 -1.49
N ALA A 129 -28.68 1.75 -0.51
CA ALA A 129 -29.23 2.09 0.80
C ALA A 129 -28.31 3.08 1.55
N ALA A 130 -26.99 2.90 1.50
CA ALA A 130 -26.04 3.86 2.05
C ALA A 130 -26.14 5.22 1.35
N CYS A 131 -26.19 5.25 0.03
CA CYS A 131 -26.38 6.47 -0.75
C CYS A 131 -27.73 7.18 -0.43
N LEU A 132 -28.81 6.42 -0.21
CA LEU A 132 -30.12 6.95 0.18
C LEU A 132 -30.12 7.55 1.59
N SER A 133 -29.32 7.03 2.47
CA SER A 133 -29.19 7.47 3.88
C SER A 133 -28.22 8.63 4.05
N ASP A 134 -27.79 9.26 2.98
CA ASP A 134 -26.82 10.37 2.99
C ASP A 134 -25.44 9.99 3.56
N GLN A 135 -25.13 8.70 3.58
CA GLN A 135 -23.84 8.20 4.07
C GLN A 135 -22.83 8.21 2.93
N PRO A 136 -21.65 8.82 3.11
CA PRO A 136 -20.53 8.65 2.19
C PRO A 136 -20.21 7.16 2.03
N CYS A 137 -20.13 6.70 0.79
CA CYS A 137 -19.78 5.33 0.44
C CYS A 137 -18.49 5.35 -0.37
N VAL A 138 -17.39 4.88 0.23
CA VAL A 138 -16.05 4.88 -0.36
C VAL A 138 -15.54 3.45 -0.51
N LEU A 139 -15.28 3.04 -1.73
CA LEU A 139 -14.78 1.72 -2.10
C LEU A 139 -13.35 1.86 -2.61
N ALA A 140 -12.36 1.52 -1.79
CA ALA A 140 -10.96 1.49 -2.19
C ALA A 140 -10.60 0.14 -2.83
N VAL A 141 -10.12 0.17 -4.07
CA VAL A 141 -9.73 -1.01 -4.84
C VAL A 141 -8.24 -0.93 -5.15
N ASP A 142 -7.48 -1.75 -4.47
CA ASP A 142 -6.04 -1.86 -4.68
C ASP A 142 -5.72 -2.75 -5.88
N ASP A 143 -4.56 -2.49 -6.50
CA ASP A 143 -4.09 -3.22 -7.69
C ASP A 143 -5.13 -3.26 -8.84
N ALA A 144 -5.95 -2.24 -8.97
CA ALA A 144 -7.01 -2.16 -9.98
C ALA A 144 -6.49 -2.31 -11.43
N SER A 145 -5.23 -1.94 -11.68
CA SER A 145 -4.57 -2.13 -12.97
C SER A 145 -4.27 -3.60 -13.32
N LEU A 146 -4.36 -4.49 -12.34
CA LEU A 146 -4.16 -5.94 -12.50
C LEU A 146 -5.49 -6.72 -12.45
N ALA A 147 -6.62 -6.01 -12.43
CA ALA A 147 -7.94 -6.62 -12.43
C ALA A 147 -8.22 -7.36 -13.73
N GLU A 148 -8.88 -8.50 -13.64
CA GLU A 148 -9.38 -9.21 -14.82
C GLU A 148 -10.45 -8.38 -15.55
N PRO A 149 -10.61 -8.53 -16.88
CA PRO A 149 -11.61 -7.78 -17.63
C PRO A 149 -13.04 -7.91 -17.08
N SER A 150 -13.41 -9.09 -16.58
CA SER A 150 -14.70 -9.35 -15.95
C SER A 150 -14.92 -8.55 -14.68
N LEU A 151 -13.87 -8.31 -13.89
CA LEU A 151 -13.90 -7.48 -12.70
C LEU A 151 -13.96 -5.99 -13.05
N ILE A 152 -13.27 -5.57 -14.11
CA ILE A 152 -13.35 -4.18 -14.61
C ILE A 152 -14.79 -3.80 -14.93
N HIS A 153 -15.57 -4.69 -15.53
CA HIS A 153 -16.99 -4.43 -15.80
C HIS A 153 -17.81 -4.25 -14.51
N ILE A 154 -17.45 -4.96 -13.42
CA ILE A 154 -18.10 -4.77 -12.12
C ILE A 154 -17.71 -3.42 -11.51
N LEU A 155 -16.43 -3.04 -11.57
CA LEU A 155 -16.00 -1.72 -11.11
C LEU A 155 -16.70 -0.59 -11.85
N TRP A 156 -16.82 -0.72 -13.17
CA TRP A 156 -17.63 0.22 -13.96
C TRP A 156 -19.10 0.21 -13.54
N ALA A 157 -19.73 -0.96 -13.37
CA ALA A 157 -21.12 -1.05 -12.95
C ALA A 157 -21.37 -0.42 -11.56
N LEU A 158 -20.36 -0.47 -10.65
CA LEU A 158 -20.44 0.21 -9.35
C LEU A 158 -20.49 1.73 -9.50
N THR A 159 -19.77 2.32 -10.46
CA THR A 159 -19.80 3.77 -10.69
C THR A 159 -21.15 4.23 -11.26
N GLN A 160 -21.93 3.33 -11.87
CA GLN A 160 -23.25 3.63 -12.40
C GLN A 160 -24.38 3.53 -11.35
N LEU A 161 -24.06 3.02 -10.14
CA LEU A 161 -25.05 3.00 -9.07
C LEU A 161 -25.32 4.41 -8.58
N THR A 162 -26.57 4.83 -8.63
CA THR A 162 -26.97 6.16 -8.14
C THR A 162 -28.29 6.09 -7.39
N ALA A 163 -28.38 6.85 -6.31
CA ALA A 163 -29.60 7.06 -5.56
C ALA A 163 -29.71 8.53 -5.15
N ARG A 164 -30.78 9.22 -5.55
CA ARG A 164 -30.98 10.66 -5.32
C ARG A 164 -29.81 11.55 -5.78
N GLY A 165 -29.17 11.18 -6.89
CA GLY A 165 -28.01 11.91 -7.42
C GLY A 165 -26.69 11.67 -6.66
N ARG A 166 -26.65 10.69 -5.76
CA ARG A 166 -25.42 10.28 -5.04
C ARG A 166 -24.92 8.95 -5.58
N HIS A 167 -23.62 8.83 -5.62
CA HIS A 167 -22.89 7.65 -6.09
C HIS A 167 -21.96 7.13 -5.01
N PRO A 168 -21.62 5.82 -4.99
CA PRO A 168 -20.43 5.37 -4.29
C PRO A 168 -19.20 5.97 -5.00
N THR A 169 -18.20 6.40 -4.25
CA THR A 169 -16.93 6.83 -4.82
C THR A 169 -15.95 5.66 -4.82
N LEU A 170 -15.52 5.23 -5.99
CA LEU A 170 -14.46 4.25 -6.15
C LEU A 170 -13.10 4.95 -6.12
N VAL A 171 -12.21 4.53 -5.22
CA VAL A 171 -10.82 4.98 -5.19
C VAL A 171 -9.93 3.84 -5.66
N LEU A 172 -9.47 3.91 -6.89
CA LEU A 172 -8.71 2.87 -7.57
C LEU A 172 -7.22 3.13 -7.45
N ALA A 173 -6.43 2.16 -6.97
CA ALA A 173 -4.97 2.26 -7.01
C ALA A 173 -4.41 1.38 -8.12
N GLY A 174 -3.44 1.92 -8.85
CA GLY A 174 -2.81 1.18 -9.93
C GLY A 174 -1.66 1.94 -10.59
N ARG A 175 -1.01 1.31 -11.57
CA ARG A 175 -0.04 1.94 -12.45
C ARG A 175 -0.75 2.46 -13.68
N TRP A 176 -0.62 3.77 -13.94
CA TRP A 176 -1.27 4.39 -15.10
C TRP A 176 -0.76 3.88 -16.45
N GLU A 177 0.48 3.41 -16.48
CA GLU A 177 1.15 2.89 -17.68
C GLU A 177 0.66 1.50 -18.10
N ASN A 178 -0.09 0.79 -17.26
CA ASN A 178 -0.63 -0.51 -17.61
C ASN A 178 -1.74 -0.35 -18.65
N HIS A 179 -1.60 -1.09 -19.74
CA HIS A 179 -2.48 -1.08 -20.92
C HIS A 179 -3.97 -1.26 -20.63
N LEU A 180 -4.36 -1.83 -19.50
CA LEU A 180 -5.76 -1.98 -19.11
C LEU A 180 -6.42 -0.66 -18.69
N LEU A 181 -5.67 0.23 -18.03
CA LEU A 181 -6.14 1.57 -17.66
C LEU A 181 -6.04 2.57 -18.83
N SER A 182 -5.18 2.28 -19.83
CA SER A 182 -4.98 3.12 -21.01
C SER A 182 -5.79 2.68 -22.25
N ARG A 183 -6.29 1.43 -22.28
CA ARG A 183 -7.10 0.91 -23.39
C ARG A 183 -8.57 1.14 -23.16
N GLY A 184 -9.13 2.11 -23.89
CA GLY A 184 -10.55 2.35 -24.02
C GLY A 184 -11.22 2.75 -22.69
N HIS A 185 -12.37 3.27 -22.76
CA HIS A 185 -13.35 3.66 -21.74
C HIS A 185 -13.01 3.74 -20.25
N PHE A 186 -11.95 3.05 -19.74
CA PHE A 186 -11.58 3.12 -18.32
C PHE A 186 -11.08 4.52 -17.92
N ALA A 187 -10.37 5.20 -18.83
CA ALA A 187 -9.89 6.55 -18.61
C ALA A 187 -11.02 7.59 -18.60
N ASP A 188 -12.12 7.30 -19.30
CA ASP A 188 -13.21 8.24 -19.52
C ASP A 188 -14.12 8.39 -18.29
N TRP A 189 -14.09 7.42 -17.36
CA TRP A 189 -14.90 7.47 -16.14
C TRP A 189 -14.11 7.76 -14.86
N ILE A 190 -12.84 8.13 -15.00
CA ILE A 190 -12.03 8.65 -13.89
C ILE A 190 -12.21 10.16 -13.79
N ASP A 191 -12.91 10.61 -12.76
CA ASP A 191 -13.19 12.03 -12.51
C ASP A 191 -11.98 12.80 -11.99
N LEU A 192 -11.12 12.12 -11.19
CA LEU A 192 -9.97 12.74 -10.56
C LEU A 192 -8.77 11.80 -10.54
N ARG A 193 -7.58 12.36 -10.78
CA ARG A 193 -6.30 11.64 -10.68
C ARG A 193 -5.45 12.26 -9.59
N ILE A 194 -4.95 11.39 -8.72
CA ILE A 194 -4.09 11.76 -7.59
C ILE A 194 -2.77 11.00 -7.74
N PRO A 195 -1.70 11.67 -8.21
CA PRO A 195 -0.39 11.04 -8.25
C PRO A 195 0.18 10.98 -6.83
N LEU A 196 0.69 9.81 -6.43
CA LEU A 196 1.57 9.66 -5.29
C LEU A 196 3.00 9.61 -5.79
N GLU A 197 3.81 10.53 -5.29
CA GLU A 197 5.21 10.66 -5.62
C GLU A 197 6.10 10.03 -4.54
N PRO A 198 7.35 9.67 -4.87
CA PRO A 198 8.33 9.30 -3.87
C PRO A 198 8.47 10.40 -2.80
N TRP A 199 8.85 10.01 -1.60
CA TRP A 199 9.09 10.94 -0.49
C TRP A 199 10.25 11.88 -0.76
N SER A 200 10.16 13.10 -0.25
CA SER A 200 11.29 14.02 -0.17
C SER A 200 12.39 13.47 0.75
N GLU A 201 13.59 14.02 0.66
CA GLU A 201 14.68 13.67 1.59
C GLU A 201 14.26 13.94 3.04
N GLU A 202 13.56 15.04 3.29
CA GLU A 202 13.04 15.40 4.62
C GLU A 202 12.02 14.39 5.13
N ASP A 203 11.10 13.92 4.29
CA ASP A 203 10.13 12.89 4.64
C ASP A 203 10.82 11.56 4.97
N VAL A 204 11.84 11.17 4.19
CA VAL A 204 12.62 9.94 4.46
C VAL A 204 13.32 10.04 5.80
N ILE A 205 14.02 11.14 6.08
CA ILE A 205 14.70 11.36 7.36
C ILE A 205 13.70 11.35 8.51
N GLY A 206 12.57 12.05 8.35
CA GLY A 206 11.48 12.08 9.31
C GLY A 206 10.91 10.69 9.60
N PHE A 207 10.66 9.90 8.55
CA PHE A 207 10.21 8.52 8.66
C PHE A 207 11.19 7.65 9.45
N LEU A 208 12.47 7.68 9.09
CA LEU A 208 13.51 6.89 9.78
C LEU A 208 13.58 7.26 11.27
N CYS A 209 13.58 8.56 11.58
CA CYS A 209 13.59 9.05 12.95
C CYS A 209 12.35 8.60 13.74
N CYS A 210 11.18 8.77 13.18
CA CYS A 210 9.92 8.37 13.80
C CYS A 210 9.90 6.86 14.10
N ARG A 211 10.32 6.02 13.14
CA ARG A 211 10.35 4.56 13.30
C ARG A 211 11.29 4.11 14.41
N LEU A 212 12.48 4.70 14.48
CA LEU A 212 13.48 4.38 15.52
C LEU A 212 13.02 4.82 16.90
N GLN A 213 12.43 6.02 17.01
CA GLN A 213 11.86 6.52 18.27
C GLN A 213 10.73 5.63 18.77
N ASN A 214 9.83 5.22 17.89
CA ASN A 214 8.74 4.30 18.22
C ASN A 214 9.27 2.92 18.66
N ALA A 215 10.42 2.48 18.13
CA ALA A 215 11.09 1.25 18.56
C ALA A 215 11.92 1.42 19.86
N GLY A 216 11.87 2.61 20.48
CA GLY A 216 12.51 2.89 21.78
C GLY A 216 13.96 3.35 21.68
N ARG A 217 14.41 3.86 20.55
CA ARG A 217 15.81 4.31 20.35
C ARG A 217 15.92 5.73 19.82
N LYS A 218 16.96 6.43 20.21
CA LYS A 218 17.32 7.72 19.61
C LYS A 218 17.87 7.49 18.21
N PRO A 219 17.42 8.24 17.19
CA PRO A 219 17.86 8.05 15.81
C PRO A 219 19.38 8.08 15.63
N ASP A 220 20.07 9.01 16.29
CA ASP A 220 21.52 9.20 16.14
C ASP A 220 22.36 8.08 16.81
N GLU A 221 21.75 7.29 17.70
CA GLU A 221 22.39 6.09 18.26
C GLU A 221 22.39 4.92 17.27
N VAL A 222 21.58 5.01 16.20
CA VAL A 222 21.37 3.94 15.23
C VAL A 222 21.90 4.31 13.85
N PHE A 223 21.47 5.42 13.29
CA PHE A 223 21.92 5.97 12.00
C PHE A 223 22.49 7.37 12.19
N THR A 224 23.69 7.62 11.68
CA THR A 224 24.21 9.00 11.64
C THR A 224 23.35 9.86 10.70
N PRO A 225 23.46 11.21 10.77
CA PRO A 225 22.79 12.09 9.81
C PRO A 225 23.12 11.73 8.35
N GLU A 226 24.39 11.48 8.05
CA GLU A 226 24.90 11.12 6.72
C GLU A 226 24.34 9.77 6.24
N ALA A 227 24.11 8.82 7.14
CA ALA A 227 23.48 7.54 6.82
C ALA A 227 22.01 7.73 6.38
N ARG A 228 21.27 8.58 7.09
CA ARG A 228 19.87 8.88 6.74
C ARG A 228 19.76 9.59 5.38
N GLU A 229 20.64 10.54 5.12
CA GLU A 229 20.75 11.20 3.81
C GLU A 229 21.14 10.21 2.71
N ALA A 230 22.09 9.30 2.99
CA ALA A 230 22.49 8.27 2.04
C ALA A 230 21.33 7.33 1.69
N ILE A 231 20.53 6.89 2.69
CA ILE A 231 19.32 6.10 2.46
C ILE A 231 18.34 6.85 1.56
N ALA A 232 18.06 8.14 1.84
CA ALA A 232 17.15 8.94 1.04
C ALA A 232 17.59 9.03 -0.43
N ARG A 233 18.86 9.35 -0.67
CA ARG A 233 19.42 9.47 -2.03
C ARG A 233 19.45 8.16 -2.80
N LEU A 234 19.91 7.09 -2.18
CA LEU A 234 20.06 5.78 -2.82
C LEU A 234 18.72 5.14 -3.17
N THR A 235 17.69 5.38 -2.38
CA THR A 235 16.34 4.84 -2.61
C THR A 235 15.46 5.74 -3.48
N GLY A 236 15.92 6.96 -3.80
CA GLY A 236 15.13 7.97 -4.51
C GLY A 236 13.81 8.29 -3.79
N GLY A 237 13.76 8.13 -2.47
CA GLY A 237 12.56 8.37 -1.66
C GLY A 237 11.44 7.36 -1.83
N VAL A 238 11.65 6.23 -2.52
CA VAL A 238 10.62 5.19 -2.67
C VAL A 238 10.40 4.48 -1.33
N PRO A 239 9.22 4.61 -0.67
CA PRO A 239 8.97 4.11 0.70
C PRO A 239 9.31 2.64 0.93
N ARG A 240 9.03 1.78 -0.05
CA ARG A 240 9.37 0.35 0.01
C ARG A 240 10.88 0.13 0.09
N ASP A 241 11.63 0.86 -0.72
CA ASP A 241 13.08 0.70 -0.81
C ASP A 241 13.76 1.36 0.39
N VAL A 242 13.27 2.50 0.87
CA VAL A 242 13.68 3.12 2.14
C VAL A 242 13.55 2.11 3.29
N ASN A 243 12.37 1.52 3.44
CA ASN A 243 12.10 0.55 4.50
C ASN A 243 13.02 -0.68 4.40
N ARG A 244 13.21 -1.18 3.19
CA ARG A 244 14.04 -2.36 2.92
C ARG A 244 15.52 -2.09 3.16
N LEU A 245 16.06 -0.98 2.64
CA LEU A 245 17.47 -0.63 2.82
C LEU A 245 17.79 -0.36 4.29
N ALA A 246 16.91 0.38 5.00
CA ALA A 246 17.07 0.62 6.42
C ALA A 246 17.11 -0.69 7.24
N GLU A 247 16.20 -1.63 6.96
CA GLU A 247 16.20 -2.94 7.64
C GLU A 247 17.48 -3.73 7.34
N TRP A 248 17.92 -3.77 6.10
CA TRP A 248 19.16 -4.46 5.71
C TRP A 248 20.39 -3.88 6.39
N CYS A 249 20.51 -2.55 6.45
CA CYS A 249 21.59 -1.88 7.16
C CYS A 249 21.63 -2.27 8.63
N LEU A 250 20.46 -2.33 9.30
CA LEU A 250 20.41 -2.72 10.70
C LEU A 250 20.79 -4.18 10.93
N VAL A 251 20.38 -5.08 10.05
CA VAL A 251 20.72 -6.51 10.12
C VAL A 251 22.22 -6.72 9.86
N ALA A 252 22.77 -6.10 8.82
CA ALA A 252 24.20 -6.19 8.47
C ALA A 252 25.08 -5.60 9.59
N ALA A 253 24.73 -4.42 10.11
CA ALA A 253 25.46 -3.76 11.17
C ALA A 253 25.46 -4.57 12.49
N ALA A 254 24.34 -5.24 12.83
CA ALA A 254 24.29 -6.15 13.96
C ALA A 254 25.20 -7.37 13.77
N GLY A 255 25.34 -7.87 12.53
CA GLY A 255 26.27 -8.94 12.18
C GLY A 255 27.74 -8.52 12.25
N ALA A 256 28.06 -7.32 11.76
CA ALA A 256 29.39 -6.73 11.74
C ALA A 256 29.81 -6.04 13.07
N ASN A 257 28.89 -5.95 14.03
CA ASN A 257 29.07 -5.22 15.30
C ASN A 257 29.42 -3.74 15.10
N VAL A 258 28.76 -3.09 14.10
CA VAL A 258 28.93 -1.67 13.77
C VAL A 258 27.81 -0.85 14.41
N ARG A 259 28.18 0.22 15.14
CA ARG A 259 27.19 1.13 15.75
C ARG A 259 27.84 2.48 16.09
N PRO A 260 27.23 3.62 15.68
CA PRO A 260 26.07 3.75 14.76
C PRO A 260 26.42 3.35 13.32
N VAL A 261 25.40 3.16 12.48
CA VAL A 261 25.55 2.99 11.03
C VAL A 261 25.86 4.35 10.42
N ASP A 262 26.90 4.45 9.61
CA ASP A 262 27.28 5.66 8.88
C ASP A 262 26.92 5.58 7.38
N GLY A 263 27.18 6.66 6.64
CA GLY A 263 26.82 6.75 5.23
C GLY A 263 27.65 5.85 4.31
N GLU A 264 28.89 5.47 4.70
CA GLU A 264 29.73 4.53 3.93
C GLU A 264 29.18 3.12 4.07
N PHE A 265 28.87 2.70 5.26
CA PHE A 265 28.27 1.39 5.52
C PHE A 265 26.93 1.22 4.80
N VAL A 266 26.09 2.27 4.72
CA VAL A 266 24.86 2.25 3.92
C VAL A 266 25.13 1.98 2.43
N LYS A 267 26.17 2.61 1.86
CA LYS A 267 26.55 2.39 0.46
C LYS A 267 27.05 0.97 0.21
N GLU A 268 27.89 0.43 1.12
CA GLU A 268 28.37 -0.93 1.03
C GLU A 268 27.22 -1.94 1.02
N VAL A 269 26.26 -1.78 1.95
CA VAL A 269 25.07 -2.64 2.01
C VAL A 269 24.20 -2.49 0.75
N TYR A 270 24.00 -1.26 0.28
CA TYR A 270 23.26 -1.01 -0.94
C TYR A 270 23.90 -1.71 -2.15
N ASP A 271 25.19 -1.53 -2.34
CA ASP A 271 25.95 -2.14 -3.43
C ASP A 271 25.94 -3.67 -3.38
N GLU A 272 26.01 -4.27 -2.20
CA GLU A 272 25.95 -5.71 -2.02
C GLU A 272 24.60 -6.28 -2.45
N PHE A 273 23.49 -5.67 -1.97
CA PHE A 273 22.14 -6.17 -2.23
C PHE A 273 21.68 -5.92 -3.68
N TYR A 274 22.01 -4.77 -4.28
CA TYR A 274 21.57 -4.47 -5.64
C TYR A 274 22.41 -5.18 -6.71
N ARG A 275 23.69 -5.43 -6.47
CA ARG A 275 24.52 -6.26 -7.38
C ARG A 275 23.97 -7.68 -7.54
N HIS A 276 23.42 -8.27 -6.49
CA HIS A 276 22.79 -9.59 -6.57
C HIS A 276 21.49 -9.60 -7.38
N LEU A 277 20.71 -8.54 -7.29
CA LEU A 277 19.46 -8.43 -8.06
C LEU A 277 19.71 -8.24 -9.56
N ASP A 278 20.71 -7.46 -9.94
CA ASP A 278 21.05 -7.23 -11.35
C ASP A 278 21.64 -8.49 -12.03
N THR A 279 22.48 -9.26 -11.33
CA THR A 279 23.06 -10.50 -11.85
C THR A 279 22.04 -11.62 -12.03
N GLU A 280 21.06 -11.76 -11.15
CA GLU A 280 19.98 -12.74 -11.31
C GLU A 280 19.00 -12.37 -12.45
N TRP A 281 18.77 -11.06 -12.65
CA TRP A 281 17.89 -10.57 -13.72
C TRP A 281 18.52 -10.71 -15.12
N GLU A 282 19.82 -10.48 -15.27
CA GLU A 282 20.54 -10.67 -16.53
C GLU A 282 20.66 -12.14 -16.90
N THR A 283 20.91 -13.02 -15.94
CA THR A 283 20.94 -14.48 -16.16
C THR A 283 19.57 -15.03 -16.54
N SER A 284 18.48 -14.51 -15.99
CA SER A 284 17.13 -14.95 -16.34
C SER A 284 16.69 -14.48 -17.75
N LYS A 285 17.17 -13.33 -18.23
CA LYS A 285 16.93 -12.86 -19.60
C LYS A 285 17.70 -13.66 -20.63
N SER A 286 18.91 -14.11 -20.32
CA SER A 286 19.73 -14.92 -21.24
C SER A 286 19.19 -16.34 -21.43
N VAL A 287 18.50 -16.90 -20.43
CA VAL A 287 17.84 -18.22 -20.50
C VAL A 287 16.51 -18.17 -21.26
N SER A 288 15.83 -17.02 -21.27
CA SER A 288 14.56 -16.83 -22.01
C SER A 288 14.76 -16.45 -23.49
N ALA A 289 15.99 -16.19 -23.93
CA ALA A 289 16.32 -15.77 -25.29
C ALA A 289 17.02 -16.86 -26.13
N ALA A 290 17.02 -18.11 -25.67
CA ALA A 290 17.49 -19.24 -26.46
C ALA A 290 16.35 -19.74 -27.37
N PRO A 291 16.62 -19.97 -28.69
CA PRO A 291 15.61 -20.19 -29.72
C PRO A 291 14.84 -21.50 -29.60
#